data_e01b4060d1823ab5f1ee885a0823f4db
#
_entry.id   e01b4060d1823ab5f1ee885a0823f4db
#
_cell.length_a   1.000
_cell.length_b   1.000
_cell.length_c   1.000
_cell.angle_alpha   90.00
_cell.angle_beta   90.00
_cell.angle_gamma   90.00
#
_symmetry.space_group_name_H-M   'P 1'
#
loop_
_entity.id
_entity.type
_entity.pdbx_description
1 polymer ?
#
loop_
_entity_poly.entity_id
_entity_poly.type
_entity_poly.pdbx_seq_one_letter_code
_entity_poly.pdbx_strand_id
1 'polypeptide(L)'
;MKKILYFAAILIGMTSCSGGGITLPNATGAANEILLVIDDSIAKSAAGDSIYRLLDRDVPCLPQSEPHFNISKTKHSGFTNLLKPARNIVIVNVGNRYSHNKIKTYTDKYSTPQSIIEINGPTKEGVRKAIADYGDEILDFFVKAERDRAIKYQTHYRERAVGQKVKEKFGCDIVIPKGLTRIKEAENFMWIANSNIDIQQNIVIYSYPYTDKNTFTKDYLTAKRDSIMKLHVEGPAENSYMGTEYRY
;
A
#
# COMPACT_ATOMS: atom_id res chain seq x y z
N MET A 1 37.64 31.93 45.62
CA MET A 1 37.82 31.00 44.49
C MET A 1 36.76 29.90 44.42
N LYS A 2 36.28 29.31 45.53
CA LYS A 2 35.23 28.25 45.48
C LYS A 2 33.84 28.71 44.97
N LYS A 3 33.44 29.96 45.17
CA LYS A 3 32.15 30.51 44.69
C LYS A 3 32.12 30.79 43.18
N ILE A 4 33.26 31.00 42.53
CA ILE A 4 33.35 31.22 41.08
C ILE A 4 33.23 29.89 40.32
N LEU A 5 33.68 28.77 40.91
CA LEU A 5 33.58 27.45 40.33
C LEU A 5 32.11 26.96 40.23
N TYR A 6 31.24 27.33 41.20
CA TYR A 6 29.81 26.97 41.15
C TYR A 6 29.02 27.76 40.11
N PHE A 7 29.44 28.99 39.80
CA PHE A 7 28.81 29.78 38.76
C PHE A 7 29.16 29.30 37.33
N ALA A 8 30.40 28.80 37.14
CA ALA A 8 30.85 28.22 35.89
C ALA A 8 30.17 26.86 35.60
N ALA A 9 29.86 26.06 36.63
CA ALA A 9 29.20 24.78 36.47
C ALA A 9 27.69 24.90 36.06
N ILE A 10 27.03 26.02 36.44
CA ILE A 10 25.62 26.26 36.06
C ILE A 10 25.49 26.77 34.61
N LEU A 11 26.50 27.41 34.03
CA LEU A 11 26.47 27.87 32.64
C LEU A 11 26.69 26.77 31.60
N ILE A 12 27.22 25.61 31.97
CA ILE A 12 27.47 24.48 31.05
C ILE A 12 26.17 23.63 30.87
N GLY A 13 25.17 23.77 31.74
CA GLY A 13 23.91 23.03 31.67
C GLY A 13 22.88 23.55 30.67
N MET A 14 23.10 24.68 29.98
CA MET A 14 22.10 25.31 29.10
C MET A 14 22.36 25.15 27.59
N THR A 15 23.33 24.35 27.17
CA THR A 15 23.58 24.13 25.73
C THR A 15 23.07 22.78 25.19
N SER A 16 22.09 22.17 25.84
CA SER A 16 21.52 20.93 25.37
C SER A 16 20.09 21.12 24.84
N CYS A 17 19.91 21.97 23.85
CA CYS A 17 18.70 21.99 23.01
C CYS A 17 18.98 22.69 21.68
N SER A 18 19.79 22.07 20.82
CA SER A 18 19.87 22.49 19.41
C SER A 18 20.08 21.28 18.51
N GLY A 19 18.99 20.58 18.28
CA GLY A 19 18.91 19.43 17.37
C GLY A 19 17.47 19.00 17.12
N GLY A 20 16.52 19.86 17.45
CA GLY A 20 15.11 19.63 17.16
C GLY A 20 14.80 19.82 15.68
N GLY A 21 15.18 18.89 14.83
CA GLY A 21 14.52 18.77 13.54
C GLY A 21 13.02 18.65 13.80
N ILE A 22 12.20 19.41 13.06
CA ILE A 22 10.73 19.34 13.15
C ILE A 22 10.34 17.91 12.80
N THR A 23 10.05 17.09 13.83
CA THR A 23 9.58 15.73 13.62
C THR A 23 8.12 15.82 13.15
N LEU A 24 7.86 15.38 11.93
CA LEU A 24 6.50 15.32 11.41
C LEU A 24 5.66 14.31 12.23
N PRO A 25 4.37 14.60 12.48
CA PRO A 25 3.48 13.65 13.14
C PRO A 25 3.27 12.42 12.26
N ASN A 26 2.82 11.33 12.87
CA ASN A 26 2.44 10.14 12.12
C ASN A 26 1.25 10.44 11.19
N ALA A 27 1.27 9.87 9.99
CA ALA A 27 0.13 9.94 9.08
C ALA A 27 -1.08 9.18 9.65
N THR A 28 -2.27 9.71 9.37
CA THR A 28 -3.57 9.17 9.82
C THR A 28 -4.34 8.56 8.67
N GLY A 29 -5.36 7.76 8.97
CA GLY A 29 -6.21 7.07 8.01
C GLY A 29 -5.87 5.58 7.86
N ALA A 30 -6.83 4.84 7.32
CA ALA A 30 -6.69 3.41 7.04
C ALA A 30 -5.83 3.15 5.80
N ALA A 31 -5.38 1.90 5.62
CA ALA A 31 -4.74 1.48 4.37
C ALA A 31 -5.71 1.68 3.20
N ASN A 32 -5.19 2.08 2.05
CA ASN A 32 -5.95 2.34 0.83
C ASN A 32 -7.04 3.43 0.99
N GLU A 33 -6.89 4.37 1.92
CA GLU A 33 -7.76 5.53 2.06
C GLU A 33 -7.14 6.75 1.39
N ILE A 34 -7.94 7.50 0.61
CA ILE A 34 -7.55 8.76 -0.02
C ILE A 34 -8.48 9.88 0.43
N LEU A 35 -7.90 10.99 0.90
CA LEU A 35 -8.61 12.25 1.09
C LEU A 35 -8.57 13.07 -0.20
N LEU A 36 -9.71 13.23 -0.85
CA LEU A 36 -9.89 14.09 -2.02
C LEU A 36 -10.31 15.51 -1.57
N VAL A 37 -9.43 16.47 -1.78
CA VAL A 37 -9.67 17.90 -1.53
C VAL A 37 -10.12 18.54 -2.84
N ILE A 38 -11.42 18.83 -2.95
CA ILE A 38 -12.04 19.33 -4.17
C ILE A 38 -13.29 20.18 -3.86
N ASP A 39 -13.42 21.34 -4.46
CA ASP A 39 -14.60 22.17 -4.29
C ASP A 39 -15.80 21.65 -5.09
N ASP A 40 -17.02 21.89 -4.61
CA ASP A 40 -18.26 21.37 -5.19
C ASP A 40 -18.43 21.70 -6.67
N SER A 41 -18.00 22.88 -7.10
CA SER A 41 -18.09 23.31 -8.49
C SER A 41 -17.24 22.47 -9.44
N ILE A 42 -16.14 21.89 -8.93
CA ILE A 42 -15.27 20.99 -9.68
C ILE A 42 -15.77 19.56 -9.53
N ALA A 43 -16.12 19.15 -8.31
CA ALA A 43 -16.60 17.80 -8.01
C ALA A 43 -17.84 17.40 -8.83
N LYS A 44 -18.73 18.37 -9.11
CA LYS A 44 -19.95 18.19 -9.93
C LYS A 44 -19.73 18.39 -11.44
N SER A 45 -18.50 18.35 -11.91
CA SER A 45 -18.14 18.53 -13.32
C SER A 45 -17.48 17.29 -13.89
N ALA A 46 -17.31 17.23 -15.21
CA ALA A 46 -16.58 16.15 -15.88
C ALA A 46 -15.15 15.93 -15.34
N ALA A 47 -14.50 16.96 -14.80
CA ALA A 47 -13.20 16.81 -14.13
C ALA A 47 -13.34 16.05 -12.80
N GLY A 48 -14.40 16.35 -12.02
CA GLY A 48 -14.74 15.61 -10.81
C GLY A 48 -15.03 14.15 -11.11
N ASP A 49 -15.89 13.89 -12.10
CA ASP A 49 -16.19 12.50 -12.52
C ASP A 49 -14.95 11.73 -12.97
N SER A 50 -14.00 12.41 -13.63
CA SER A 50 -12.77 11.79 -14.09
C SER A 50 -11.87 11.38 -12.92
N ILE A 51 -11.69 12.23 -11.92
CA ILE A 51 -10.86 11.89 -10.74
C ILE A 51 -11.51 10.81 -9.88
N TYR A 52 -12.84 10.85 -9.70
CA TYR A 52 -13.54 9.79 -8.98
C TYR A 52 -13.37 8.43 -9.67
N ARG A 53 -13.67 8.35 -10.99
CA ARG A 53 -13.50 7.10 -11.75
C ARG A 53 -12.06 6.57 -11.74
N LEU A 54 -11.07 7.47 -11.70
CA LEU A 54 -9.67 7.07 -11.61
C LEU A 54 -9.36 6.41 -10.26
N LEU A 55 -9.76 7.06 -9.16
CA LEU A 55 -9.45 6.61 -7.80
C LEU A 55 -10.32 5.41 -7.37
N ASP A 56 -11.52 5.28 -7.94
CA ASP A 56 -12.47 4.19 -7.71
C ASP A 56 -12.27 3.02 -8.70
N ARG A 57 -11.17 3.03 -9.45
CA ARG A 57 -10.83 1.93 -10.37
C ARG A 57 -10.62 0.64 -9.60
N ASP A 58 -11.21 -0.43 -10.09
CA ASP A 58 -11.09 -1.75 -9.50
C ASP A 58 -9.67 -2.33 -9.58
N VAL A 59 -9.32 -3.09 -8.55
CA VAL A 59 -8.11 -3.91 -8.54
C VAL A 59 -8.31 -5.04 -9.57
N PRO A 60 -7.41 -5.19 -10.56
CA PRO A 60 -7.60 -6.20 -11.60
C PRO A 60 -7.47 -7.63 -11.04
N CYS A 61 -8.13 -8.58 -11.70
CA CYS A 61 -8.04 -10.01 -11.41
C CYS A 61 -8.65 -10.45 -10.07
N LEU A 62 -9.49 -9.64 -9.45
CA LEU A 62 -10.30 -10.05 -8.30
C LEU A 62 -11.64 -10.62 -8.77
N PRO A 63 -12.21 -11.63 -8.05
CA PRO A 63 -13.51 -12.22 -8.40
C PRO A 63 -14.68 -11.28 -8.14
N GLN A 64 -14.50 -10.25 -7.33
CA GLN A 64 -15.45 -9.20 -7.02
C GLN A 64 -14.85 -7.84 -7.39
N SER A 65 -15.72 -6.87 -7.70
CA SER A 65 -15.31 -5.48 -7.89
C SER A 65 -14.85 -4.91 -6.55
N GLU A 66 -13.59 -4.56 -6.45
CA GLU A 66 -12.98 -3.93 -5.27
C GLU A 66 -12.16 -2.74 -5.72
N PRO A 67 -12.51 -1.51 -5.33
CA PRO A 67 -11.76 -0.33 -5.72
C PRO A 67 -10.38 -0.31 -5.05
N HIS A 68 -9.40 0.28 -5.74
CA HIS A 68 -8.05 0.48 -5.16
C HIS A 68 -8.09 1.33 -3.89
N PHE A 69 -9.03 2.29 -3.79
CA PHE A 69 -9.06 3.25 -2.69
C PHE A 69 -10.47 3.54 -2.18
N ASN A 70 -10.58 3.69 -0.87
CA ASN A 70 -11.73 4.30 -0.22
C ASN A 70 -11.57 5.83 -0.25
N ILE A 71 -12.51 6.54 -0.87
CA ILE A 71 -12.42 7.97 -1.10
C ILE A 71 -13.24 8.72 -0.06
N SER A 72 -12.60 9.52 0.78
CA SER A 72 -13.24 10.57 1.57
C SER A 72 -13.02 11.93 0.91
N LYS A 73 -14.00 12.84 1.03
CA LYS A 73 -13.98 14.13 0.36
C LYS A 73 -14.09 15.29 1.33
N THR A 74 -13.34 16.37 1.04
CA THR A 74 -13.51 17.67 1.67
C THR A 74 -13.35 18.82 0.66
N LYS A 75 -13.91 19.99 0.98
CA LYS A 75 -13.63 21.25 0.23
C LYS A 75 -12.29 21.85 0.68
N HIS A 76 -11.73 22.76 -0.10
CA HIS A 76 -10.52 23.48 0.31
C HIS A 76 -10.70 24.21 1.65
N SER A 77 -11.88 24.81 1.91
CA SER A 77 -12.19 25.44 3.19
C SER A 77 -12.22 24.48 4.39
N GLY A 78 -12.51 23.21 4.16
CA GLY A 78 -12.51 22.14 5.17
C GLY A 78 -11.15 21.44 5.33
N PHE A 79 -10.18 21.71 4.47
CA PHE A 79 -8.85 21.12 4.53
C PHE A 79 -7.98 21.79 5.62
N THR A 80 -8.35 21.55 6.86
CA THR A 80 -7.73 22.13 8.06
C THR A 80 -6.56 21.26 8.56
N ASN A 81 -5.91 21.71 9.62
CA ASN A 81 -4.82 20.99 10.27
C ASN A 81 -5.22 19.59 10.77
N LEU A 82 -6.51 19.34 11.01
CA LEU A 82 -7.04 18.03 11.40
C LEU A 82 -6.94 17.02 10.25
N LEU A 83 -7.15 17.45 9.01
CA LEU A 83 -7.15 16.58 7.82
C LEU A 83 -5.81 16.51 7.10
N LYS A 84 -4.92 17.49 7.32
CA LYS A 84 -3.58 17.50 6.71
C LYS A 84 -2.74 16.26 6.99
N PRO A 85 -2.84 15.58 8.16
CA PRO A 85 -2.09 14.35 8.40
C PRO A 85 -2.58 13.12 7.63
N ALA A 86 -3.66 13.19 6.84
CA ALA A 86 -4.13 12.06 6.04
C ALA A 86 -2.99 11.46 5.19
N ARG A 87 -2.91 10.13 5.16
CA ARG A 87 -1.78 9.40 4.57
C ARG A 87 -1.66 9.53 3.05
N ASN A 88 -2.80 9.66 2.35
CA ASN A 88 -2.86 9.93 0.92
C ASN A 88 -3.82 11.08 0.67
N ILE A 89 -3.38 12.07 -0.08
CA ILE A 89 -4.18 13.28 -0.38
C ILE A 89 -4.12 13.58 -1.87
N VAL A 90 -5.28 13.79 -2.48
CA VAL A 90 -5.40 14.38 -3.81
C VAL A 90 -6.02 15.77 -3.67
N ILE A 91 -5.36 16.80 -4.17
CA ILE A 91 -5.84 18.18 -4.15
C ILE A 91 -6.08 18.63 -5.58
N VAL A 92 -7.32 19.00 -5.90
CA VAL A 92 -7.70 19.46 -7.24
C VAL A 92 -7.96 20.97 -7.22
N ASN A 93 -7.12 21.70 -7.92
CA ASN A 93 -7.15 23.16 -7.98
C ASN A 93 -7.48 23.64 -9.39
N VAL A 94 -8.51 24.47 -9.53
CA VAL A 94 -8.87 25.14 -10.79
C VAL A 94 -8.94 26.64 -10.57
N GLY A 95 -8.31 27.41 -11.44
CA GLY A 95 -8.42 28.88 -11.39
C GLY A 95 -7.35 29.61 -12.21
N ASN A 96 -7.61 30.88 -12.49
CA ASN A 96 -6.79 31.77 -13.35
C ASN A 96 -5.37 32.03 -12.83
N ARG A 97 -5.09 31.65 -11.57
CA ARG A 97 -3.71 31.69 -11.00
C ARG A 97 -2.77 30.65 -11.61
N TYR A 98 -3.30 29.69 -12.33
CA TYR A 98 -2.53 28.67 -13.02
C TYR A 98 -2.48 28.98 -14.52
N SER A 99 -1.27 29.09 -15.09
CA SER A 99 -1.07 29.37 -16.52
C SER A 99 -1.19 28.12 -17.40
N HIS A 100 -0.99 26.95 -16.82
CA HIS A 100 -1.05 25.65 -17.51
C HIS A 100 -1.42 24.54 -16.52
N ASN A 101 -1.79 23.38 -17.07
CA ASN A 101 -2.05 22.20 -16.26
C ASN A 101 -0.74 21.67 -15.70
N LYS A 102 -0.73 21.34 -14.42
CA LYS A 102 0.45 20.80 -13.75
C LYS A 102 0.05 19.81 -12.65
N ILE A 103 0.69 18.66 -12.64
CA ILE A 103 0.64 17.70 -11.55
C ILE A 103 1.90 17.85 -10.72
N LYS A 104 1.74 17.94 -9.39
CA LYS A 104 2.83 18.00 -8.43
C LYS A 104 2.66 16.86 -7.42
N THR A 105 3.74 16.20 -7.11
CA THR A 105 3.79 15.15 -6.09
C THR A 105 4.60 15.62 -4.89
N TYR A 106 4.18 15.21 -3.69
CA TYR A 106 4.93 15.46 -2.46
C TYR A 106 4.89 14.21 -1.59
N THR A 107 5.96 14.00 -0.86
CA THR A 107 6.05 13.01 0.21
C THR A 107 6.32 13.72 1.53
N ASP A 108 5.71 13.24 2.61
CA ASP A 108 5.98 13.72 3.98
C ASP A 108 5.89 15.25 4.16
N LYS A 109 4.84 15.86 3.61
CA LYS A 109 4.64 17.33 3.67
C LYS A 109 4.07 17.79 5.02
N TYR A 110 3.08 17.06 5.55
CA TYR A 110 2.37 17.43 6.79
C TYR A 110 2.48 16.33 7.86
N SER A 111 2.76 15.11 7.46
CA SER A 111 2.89 13.91 8.31
C SER A 111 3.77 12.88 7.62
N THR A 112 4.18 11.83 8.32
CA THR A 112 4.99 10.76 7.74
C THR A 112 4.47 9.38 8.19
N PRO A 113 4.40 8.38 7.28
CA PRO A 113 4.62 8.45 5.83
C PRO A 113 3.40 8.98 5.08
N GLN A 114 3.57 10.01 4.26
CA GLN A 114 2.47 10.68 3.55
C GLN A 114 2.76 10.80 2.06
N SER A 115 1.71 10.70 1.23
CA SER A 115 1.77 10.89 -0.22
C SER A 115 0.70 11.87 -0.67
N ILE A 116 1.08 12.91 -1.41
CA ILE A 116 0.16 13.95 -1.88
C ILE A 116 0.35 14.17 -3.38
N ILE A 117 -0.78 14.30 -4.09
CA ILE A 117 -0.82 14.81 -5.47
C ILE A 117 -1.65 16.09 -5.51
N GLU A 118 -1.09 17.14 -6.10
CA GLU A 118 -1.81 18.37 -6.46
C GLU A 118 -2.00 18.41 -7.98
N ILE A 119 -3.26 18.45 -8.43
CA ILE A 119 -3.64 18.60 -9.83
C ILE A 119 -4.10 20.05 -10.01
N ASN A 120 -3.33 20.84 -10.73
CA ASN A 120 -3.56 22.26 -10.89
C ASN A 120 -3.87 22.59 -12.36
N GLY A 121 -4.83 23.44 -12.63
CA GLY A 121 -5.12 23.90 -13.98
C GLY A 121 -5.91 25.19 -14.05
N PRO A 122 -5.83 25.93 -15.17
CA PRO A 122 -6.59 27.16 -15.37
C PRO A 122 -8.08 26.91 -15.53
N THR A 123 -8.47 25.74 -16.04
CA THR A 123 -9.85 25.37 -16.35
C THR A 123 -10.17 23.95 -15.90
N LYS A 124 -11.45 23.65 -15.68
CA LYS A 124 -11.94 22.29 -15.38
C LYS A 124 -11.59 21.31 -16.50
N GLU A 125 -11.72 21.74 -17.75
CA GLU A 125 -11.38 20.91 -18.91
C GLU A 125 -9.89 20.60 -18.98
N GLY A 126 -9.03 21.56 -18.66
CA GLY A 126 -7.60 21.34 -18.57
C GLY A 126 -7.24 20.31 -17.48
N VAL A 127 -7.87 20.41 -16.31
CA VAL A 127 -7.71 19.42 -15.23
C VAL A 127 -8.21 18.03 -15.67
N ARG A 128 -9.39 17.96 -16.33
CA ARG A 128 -9.91 16.71 -16.88
C ARG A 128 -8.92 16.07 -17.86
N LYS A 129 -8.34 16.87 -18.76
CA LYS A 129 -7.33 16.40 -19.70
C LYS A 129 -6.07 15.90 -18.99
N ALA A 130 -5.57 16.62 -17.99
CA ALA A 130 -4.40 16.18 -17.21
C ALA A 130 -4.67 14.84 -16.49
N ILE A 131 -5.88 14.63 -15.97
CA ILE A 131 -6.28 13.35 -15.37
C ILE A 131 -6.34 12.24 -16.43
N ALA A 132 -6.81 12.53 -17.64
CA ALA A 132 -6.86 11.56 -18.72
C ALA A 132 -5.45 11.19 -19.22
N ASP A 133 -4.56 12.17 -19.33
CA ASP A 133 -3.20 12.01 -19.85
C ASP A 133 -2.26 11.29 -18.85
N TYR A 134 -2.47 11.47 -17.53
CA TYR A 134 -1.57 11.01 -16.46
C TYR A 134 -2.28 10.16 -15.40
N GLY A 135 -3.44 9.57 -15.71
CA GLY A 135 -4.24 8.85 -14.73
C GLY A 135 -3.54 7.62 -14.17
N ASP A 136 -2.87 6.87 -15.01
CA ASP A 136 -2.16 5.66 -14.57
C ASP A 136 -1.00 6.02 -13.63
N GLU A 137 -0.24 7.07 -13.93
CA GLU A 137 0.85 7.53 -13.07
C GLU A 137 0.33 8.08 -11.73
N ILE A 138 -0.84 8.75 -11.72
CA ILE A 138 -1.50 9.20 -10.49
C ILE A 138 -1.89 7.99 -9.62
N LEU A 139 -2.52 6.98 -10.21
CA LEU A 139 -2.94 5.78 -9.52
C LEU A 139 -1.74 5.02 -8.98
N ASP A 140 -0.74 4.77 -9.84
CA ASP A 140 0.48 4.03 -9.50
C ASP A 140 1.28 4.70 -8.38
N PHE A 141 1.29 6.03 -8.30
CA PHE A 141 1.95 6.77 -7.22
C PHE A 141 1.38 6.38 -5.84
N PHE A 142 0.06 6.31 -5.71
CA PHE A 142 -0.58 5.93 -4.45
C PHE A 142 -0.53 4.42 -4.20
N VAL A 143 -0.73 3.59 -5.21
CA VAL A 143 -0.60 2.12 -5.11
C VAL A 143 0.80 1.74 -4.66
N LYS A 144 1.83 2.37 -5.25
CA LYS A 144 3.22 2.16 -4.82
C LYS A 144 3.43 2.59 -3.37
N ALA A 145 2.93 3.76 -2.98
CA ALA A 145 3.06 4.26 -1.62
C ALA A 145 2.43 3.31 -0.59
N GLU A 146 1.23 2.79 -0.85
CA GLU A 146 0.57 1.81 0.03
C GLU A 146 1.34 0.49 0.09
N ARG A 147 1.82 0.00 -1.05
CA ARG A 147 2.65 -1.20 -1.10
C ARG A 147 3.95 -1.05 -0.31
N ASP A 148 4.64 0.08 -0.44
CA ASP A 148 5.89 0.34 0.27
C ASP A 148 5.66 0.40 1.80
N ARG A 149 4.54 1.00 2.25
CA ARG A 149 4.12 1.01 3.66
C ARG A 149 3.80 -0.41 4.17
N ALA A 150 3.07 -1.19 3.38
CA ALA A 150 2.74 -2.58 3.70
C ALA A 150 4.01 -3.43 3.81
N ILE A 151 4.94 -3.31 2.87
CA ILE A 151 6.23 -4.02 2.89
C ILE A 151 7.03 -3.64 4.14
N LYS A 152 7.13 -2.35 4.46
CA LYS A 152 7.83 -1.87 5.65
C LYS A 152 7.22 -2.44 6.94
N TYR A 153 5.89 -2.41 7.04
CA TYR A 153 5.16 -2.97 8.18
C TYR A 153 5.40 -4.48 8.31
N GLN A 154 5.18 -5.25 7.24
CA GLN A 154 5.35 -6.69 7.25
C GLN A 154 6.81 -7.10 7.53
N THR A 155 7.79 -6.38 7.00
CA THR A 155 9.21 -6.66 7.28
C THR A 155 9.54 -6.47 8.75
N HIS A 156 8.93 -5.46 9.40
CA HIS A 156 9.14 -5.22 10.84
C HIS A 156 8.44 -6.26 11.71
N TYR A 157 7.19 -6.62 11.40
CA TYR A 157 6.31 -7.50 12.20
C TYR A 157 6.20 -8.93 11.65
N ARG A 158 7.20 -9.42 10.91
CA ARG A 158 7.20 -10.75 10.28
C ARG A 158 7.26 -11.89 11.27
N GLU A 159 6.76 -13.05 10.88
CA GLU A 159 6.95 -14.35 11.56
C GLU A 159 8.34 -14.92 11.23
N ARG A 160 9.35 -14.55 12.05
CA ARG A 160 10.76 -14.88 11.78
C ARG A 160 11.02 -16.38 11.80
N ALA A 161 10.44 -17.12 12.75
CA ALA A 161 10.62 -18.56 12.88
C ALA A 161 10.07 -19.31 11.68
N VAL A 162 8.90 -18.89 11.15
CA VAL A 162 8.30 -19.48 9.95
C VAL A 162 9.12 -19.15 8.71
N GLY A 163 9.56 -17.89 8.55
CA GLY A 163 10.46 -17.49 7.47
C GLY A 163 11.78 -18.26 7.46
N GLN A 164 12.36 -18.54 8.64
CA GLN A 164 13.56 -19.36 8.76
C GLN A 164 13.35 -20.79 8.27
N LYS A 165 12.22 -21.43 8.62
CA LYS A 165 11.86 -22.76 8.08
C LYS A 165 11.72 -22.77 6.56
N VAL A 166 11.11 -21.73 5.98
CA VAL A 166 11.04 -21.58 4.52
C VAL A 166 12.43 -21.51 3.91
N LYS A 167 13.31 -20.70 4.50
CA LYS A 167 14.70 -20.56 4.04
C LYS A 167 15.48 -21.88 4.10
N GLU A 168 15.36 -22.61 5.19
CA GLU A 168 16.02 -23.92 5.38
C GLU A 168 15.52 -24.95 4.35
N LYS A 169 14.21 -24.96 4.07
CA LYS A 169 13.60 -25.95 3.18
C LYS A 169 13.76 -25.63 1.70
N PHE A 170 13.59 -24.36 1.30
CA PHE A 170 13.53 -23.96 -0.10
C PHE A 170 14.71 -23.07 -0.55
N GLY A 171 15.60 -22.67 0.35
CA GLY A 171 16.74 -21.80 0.03
C GLY A 171 16.37 -20.35 -0.29
N CYS A 172 15.11 -19.94 -0.10
CA CYS A 172 14.64 -18.57 -0.40
C CYS A 172 14.25 -17.82 0.86
N ASP A 173 14.52 -16.51 0.89
CA ASP A 173 14.19 -15.63 2.01
C ASP A 173 12.87 -14.90 1.70
N ILE A 174 11.82 -15.25 2.43
CA ILE A 174 10.46 -14.69 2.25
C ILE A 174 10.01 -14.02 3.55
N VAL A 175 9.44 -12.82 3.43
CA VAL A 175 8.81 -12.14 4.56
C VAL A 175 7.43 -12.77 4.80
N ILE A 176 7.30 -13.54 5.87
CA ILE A 176 6.02 -14.14 6.28
C ILE A 176 5.28 -13.16 7.18
N PRO A 177 4.06 -12.71 6.80
CA PRO A 177 3.25 -11.81 7.61
C PRO A 177 2.98 -12.35 9.01
N LYS A 178 2.89 -11.44 9.99
CA LYS A 178 2.55 -11.78 11.37
C LYS A 178 1.19 -12.48 11.44
N GLY A 179 1.10 -13.52 12.26
CA GLY A 179 -0.12 -14.31 12.46
C GLY A 179 -0.24 -15.54 11.56
N LEU A 180 0.62 -15.70 10.55
CA LEU A 180 0.70 -16.92 9.75
C LEU A 180 1.63 -17.95 10.43
N THR A 181 1.08 -18.68 11.37
CA THR A 181 1.84 -19.59 12.27
C THR A 181 1.52 -21.07 12.11
N ARG A 182 0.38 -21.40 11.48
CA ARG A 182 0.02 -22.81 11.19
C ARG A 182 0.78 -23.29 9.97
N ILE A 183 1.46 -24.45 10.10
CA ILE A 183 2.30 -24.99 9.04
C ILE A 183 1.90 -26.45 8.81
N LYS A 184 1.69 -26.81 7.53
CA LYS A 184 1.66 -28.20 7.03
C LYS A 184 2.83 -28.39 6.09
N GLU A 185 3.64 -29.41 6.32
CA GLU A 185 4.85 -29.70 5.53
C GLU A 185 4.76 -31.08 4.87
N ALA A 186 5.33 -31.17 3.66
CA ALA A 186 5.64 -32.44 2.97
C ALA A 186 6.98 -32.25 2.25
N GLU A 187 7.48 -33.24 1.55
CA GLU A 187 8.85 -33.28 0.99
C GLU A 187 9.23 -31.98 0.24
N ASN A 188 8.48 -31.60 -0.77
CA ASN A 188 8.72 -30.39 -1.60
C ASN A 188 7.59 -29.37 -1.46
N PHE A 189 6.93 -29.33 -0.29
CA PHE A 189 5.72 -28.57 -0.07
C PHE A 189 5.68 -27.96 1.34
N MET A 190 5.16 -26.74 1.44
CA MET A 190 4.82 -26.10 2.71
C MET A 190 3.57 -25.25 2.52
N TRP A 191 2.60 -25.44 3.40
CA TRP A 191 1.40 -24.61 3.51
C TRP A 191 1.42 -23.88 4.84
N ILE A 192 1.39 -22.57 4.78
CA ILE A 192 1.42 -21.66 5.92
C ILE A 192 0.09 -20.92 5.97
N ALA A 193 -0.58 -20.90 7.13
CA ALA A 193 -1.89 -20.29 7.29
C ALA A 193 -2.00 -19.53 8.61
N ASN A 194 -2.96 -18.58 8.66
CA ASN A 194 -3.40 -17.99 9.92
C ASN A 194 -4.48 -18.86 10.57
N SER A 195 -4.87 -18.49 11.81
CA SER A 195 -5.96 -19.14 12.55
C SER A 195 -7.24 -18.30 12.56
N ASN A 196 -7.31 -17.24 11.74
CA ASN A 196 -8.48 -16.36 11.68
C ASN A 196 -9.62 -17.07 10.90
N ILE A 197 -10.82 -17.02 11.46
CA ILE A 197 -12.02 -17.63 10.85
C ILE A 197 -12.63 -16.70 9.80
N ASP A 198 -12.59 -15.39 10.04
CA ASP A 198 -13.24 -14.39 9.17
C ASP A 198 -12.40 -14.07 7.93
N ILE A 199 -11.07 -13.97 8.09
CA ILE A 199 -10.13 -13.68 7.02
C ILE A 199 -9.04 -14.75 6.99
N GLN A 200 -9.21 -15.74 6.14
CA GLN A 200 -8.24 -16.80 5.95
C GLN A 200 -7.14 -16.36 4.99
N GLN A 201 -5.92 -16.30 5.51
CA GLN A 201 -4.72 -16.02 4.73
C GLN A 201 -3.88 -17.28 4.62
N ASN A 202 -3.47 -17.61 3.40
CA ASN A 202 -2.73 -18.82 3.09
C ASN A 202 -1.56 -18.51 2.16
N ILE A 203 -0.39 -19.08 2.48
CA ILE A 203 0.79 -19.09 1.60
C ILE A 203 1.13 -20.56 1.34
N VAL A 204 1.22 -20.93 0.07
CA VAL A 204 1.66 -22.24 -0.36
C VAL A 204 2.97 -22.10 -1.12
N ILE A 205 3.99 -22.83 -0.70
CA ILE A 205 5.31 -22.87 -1.32
C ILE A 205 5.61 -24.31 -1.71
N TYR A 206 6.01 -24.52 -2.95
CA TYR A 206 6.43 -25.84 -3.42
C TYR A 206 7.53 -25.73 -4.46
N SER A 207 8.32 -26.77 -4.59
CA SER A 207 9.37 -26.87 -5.59
C SER A 207 9.22 -28.14 -6.43
N TYR A 208 9.65 -28.07 -7.67
CA TYR A 208 9.73 -29.20 -8.59
C TYR A 208 10.89 -28.99 -9.58
N PRO A 209 11.43 -30.04 -10.18
CA PRO A 209 12.53 -29.93 -11.12
C PRO A 209 12.14 -29.08 -12.34
N TYR A 210 13.04 -28.18 -12.73
CA TYR A 210 12.96 -27.52 -14.04
C TYR A 210 13.39 -28.46 -15.14
N THR A 211 12.55 -28.68 -16.14
CA THR A 211 12.83 -29.61 -17.25
C THR A 211 13.12 -28.87 -18.55
N ASP A 212 12.29 -27.90 -18.91
CA ASP A 212 12.42 -27.14 -20.15
C ASP A 212 11.64 -25.82 -20.09
N LYS A 213 11.67 -25.05 -21.19
CA LYS A 213 11.03 -23.72 -21.30
C LYS A 213 9.50 -23.74 -21.07
N ASN A 214 8.84 -24.85 -21.38
CA ASN A 214 7.39 -24.96 -21.22
C ASN A 214 6.97 -24.93 -19.75
N THR A 215 7.91 -25.22 -18.83
CA THR A 215 7.69 -25.13 -17.37
C THR A 215 7.18 -23.76 -16.92
N PHE A 216 7.45 -22.69 -17.66
CA PHE A 216 7.01 -21.33 -17.35
C PHE A 216 5.81 -20.85 -18.17
N THR A 217 5.15 -21.73 -18.92
CA THR A 217 3.88 -21.38 -19.57
C THR A 217 2.75 -21.32 -18.55
N LYS A 218 1.75 -20.47 -18.80
CA LYS A 218 0.56 -20.33 -17.94
C LYS A 218 -0.11 -21.69 -17.71
N ASP A 219 -0.33 -22.46 -18.76
CA ASP A 219 -1.02 -23.74 -18.69
C ASP A 219 -0.24 -24.77 -17.85
N TYR A 220 1.08 -24.86 -18.04
CA TYR A 220 1.91 -25.76 -17.24
C TYR A 220 1.90 -25.36 -15.76
N LEU A 221 2.12 -24.06 -15.45
CA LEU A 221 2.13 -23.57 -14.08
C LEU A 221 0.78 -23.80 -13.38
N THR A 222 -0.32 -23.58 -14.09
CA THR A 222 -1.66 -23.81 -13.55
C THR A 222 -1.92 -25.29 -13.30
N ALA A 223 -1.65 -26.16 -14.28
CA ALA A 223 -1.81 -27.60 -14.12
C ALA A 223 -0.92 -28.17 -13.00
N LYS A 224 0.32 -27.69 -12.89
CA LYS A 224 1.23 -28.06 -11.81
C LYS A 224 0.69 -27.61 -10.46
N ARG A 225 0.24 -26.35 -10.33
CA ARG A 225 -0.39 -25.85 -9.12
C ARG A 225 -1.58 -26.72 -8.71
N ASP A 226 -2.49 -27.01 -9.61
CA ASP A 226 -3.69 -27.78 -9.31
C ASP A 226 -3.35 -29.21 -8.89
N SER A 227 -2.34 -29.84 -9.52
CA SER A 227 -1.87 -31.18 -9.12
C SER A 227 -1.28 -31.19 -7.69
N ILE A 228 -0.52 -30.16 -7.31
CA ILE A 228 0.04 -30.00 -5.96
C ILE A 228 -1.07 -29.72 -4.94
N MET A 229 -2.02 -28.82 -5.29
CA MET A 229 -3.14 -28.52 -4.40
C MET A 229 -4.03 -29.74 -4.17
N LYS A 230 -4.31 -30.54 -5.20
CA LYS A 230 -5.04 -31.81 -5.09
C LYS A 230 -4.37 -32.79 -4.13
N LEU A 231 -3.03 -32.83 -4.12
CA LEU A 231 -2.27 -33.73 -3.26
C LEU A 231 -2.22 -33.27 -1.79
N HIS A 232 -2.16 -31.96 -1.55
CA HIS A 232 -1.81 -31.42 -0.23
C HIS A 232 -2.87 -30.56 0.43
N VAL A 233 -3.82 -30.00 -0.34
CA VAL A 233 -4.84 -29.05 0.16
C VAL A 233 -6.23 -29.59 -0.18
N GLU A 234 -6.70 -30.50 0.67
CA GLU A 234 -8.03 -31.10 0.55
C GLU A 234 -9.14 -30.04 0.75
N GLY A 235 -10.19 -30.13 -0.01
CA GLY A 235 -11.40 -29.33 0.17
C GLY A 235 -12.30 -29.91 1.28
N PRO A 236 -13.41 -29.23 1.59
CA PRO A 236 -14.33 -29.64 2.65
C PRO A 236 -15.19 -30.86 2.27
N ALA A 237 -15.33 -31.20 1.00
CA ALA A 237 -16.06 -32.36 0.52
C ALA A 237 -15.10 -33.50 0.13
N GLU A 238 -15.59 -34.74 0.21
CA GLU A 238 -14.81 -35.92 -0.19
C GLU A 238 -14.32 -35.78 -1.64
N ASN A 239 -13.04 -36.05 -1.86
CA ASN A 239 -12.35 -35.94 -3.16
C ASN A 239 -12.33 -34.50 -3.76
N SER A 240 -12.66 -33.48 -2.98
CA SER A 240 -12.53 -32.10 -3.40
C SER A 240 -11.15 -31.53 -3.05
N TYR A 241 -10.71 -30.53 -3.81
CA TYR A 241 -9.46 -29.80 -3.57
C TYR A 241 -9.54 -28.37 -4.07
N MET A 242 -8.61 -27.52 -3.68
CA MET A 242 -8.54 -26.14 -4.14
C MET A 242 -7.96 -26.05 -5.55
N GLY A 243 -8.82 -25.86 -6.54
CA GLY A 243 -8.44 -25.67 -7.95
C GLY A 243 -8.26 -24.21 -8.34
N THR A 244 -7.70 -23.97 -9.53
CA THR A 244 -7.55 -22.62 -10.09
C THR A 244 -8.87 -22.15 -10.74
N GLU A 245 -9.31 -20.95 -10.40
CA GLU A 245 -10.41 -20.29 -11.09
C GLU A 245 -9.88 -19.60 -12.36
N TYR A 246 -10.49 -19.88 -13.51
CA TYR A 246 -10.04 -19.41 -14.83
C TYR A 246 -10.86 -18.23 -15.38
N ARG A 247 -11.93 -17.84 -14.71
CA ARG A 247 -12.88 -16.83 -15.21
C ARG A 247 -12.41 -15.39 -15.00
N TYR A 248 -11.29 -15.18 -14.27
CA TYR A 248 -10.77 -13.85 -13.89
C TYR A 248 -9.33 -13.64 -14.34
#